data_4a8584476b91053bb501c23c5e376058
#
_entry.id   4a8584476b91053bb501c23c5e376058
#
_cell.length_a   1.000
_cell.length_b   1.000
_cell.length_c   1.000
_cell.angle_alpha   90.00
_cell.angle_beta   90.00
_cell.angle_gamma   90.00
#
_symmetry.space_group_name_H-M   'P 1'
#
loop_
_entity.id
_entity.type
_entity.pdbx_description
1 polymer ?
#
loop_
_entity_poly.entity_id
_entity_poly.type
_entity_poly.pdbx_seq_one_letter_code
_entity_poly.pdbx_strand_id
1 'polypeptide(L)'
;MVGDWVVTDGATWAEPLERTTLLSRQSSDRTSDEQALAANIDTVLVVEPMTSSFSARRIERMLTLAWASGAEPLVVLTKADIGDPSRVEEAHSSAGATPVIALSSPTGENLNLLRERLGFGRTFVMLGISGAGKSSLVNAIAGRELLETGEVRRDDKGRHTTTHRELVSLGEFGCLIDAPGIRGVGMVSDPTGLDQTFGDISALARECRFSDCSHETEPGCAVMDAVINGHRDPDRLASYQRLKREIAHQSSRKTSRDRTADKADTRGRQKAKRTAMRAKGR
;
A
#
# COMPACT_ATOMS: atom_id res chain seq x y z
N MET A 1 13.00 -7.23 -10.37
CA MET A 1 11.57 -6.91 -10.11
C MET A 1 11.15 -5.79 -11.05
N VAL A 2 9.85 -5.58 -11.30
CA VAL A 2 9.44 -4.39 -12.07
C VAL A 2 9.74 -3.13 -11.26
N GLY A 3 10.35 -2.15 -11.92
CA GLY A 3 10.85 -0.92 -11.31
C GLY A 3 12.32 -0.98 -10.85
N ASP A 4 12.96 -2.14 -10.85
CA ASP A 4 14.40 -2.20 -10.52
C ASP A 4 15.24 -1.54 -11.63
N TRP A 5 16.17 -0.69 -11.21
CA TRP A 5 17.23 -0.20 -12.08
C TRP A 5 18.38 -1.21 -12.12
N VAL A 6 18.86 -1.51 -13.29
CA VAL A 6 19.97 -2.46 -13.49
C VAL A 6 21.05 -1.84 -14.37
N VAL A 7 22.30 -2.16 -14.10
CA VAL A 7 23.41 -1.85 -15.00
C VAL A 7 23.56 -3.00 -15.98
N THR A 8 23.67 -2.69 -17.28
CA THR A 8 23.86 -3.68 -18.33
C THR A 8 24.93 -3.24 -19.33
N ASP A 9 25.69 -4.20 -19.83
CA ASP A 9 26.63 -4.03 -20.94
C ASP A 9 25.98 -4.34 -22.31
N GLY A 10 24.66 -4.59 -22.30
CA GLY A 10 23.88 -4.96 -23.48
C GLY A 10 23.80 -6.47 -23.75
N ALA A 11 24.64 -7.29 -23.15
CA ALA A 11 24.67 -8.74 -23.28
C ALA A 11 24.24 -9.47 -22.00
N THR A 12 24.68 -8.95 -20.88
CA THR A 12 24.36 -9.46 -19.54
C THR A 12 23.88 -8.34 -18.66
N TRP A 13 23.07 -8.64 -17.66
CA TRP A 13 22.65 -7.68 -16.64
C TRP A 13 23.34 -7.98 -15.32
N ALA A 14 23.76 -6.93 -14.62
CA ALA A 14 24.36 -6.99 -13.30
C ALA A 14 23.30 -6.98 -12.21
N GLU A 15 23.73 -6.94 -10.96
CA GLU A 15 22.86 -6.78 -9.81
C GLU A 15 22.02 -5.49 -9.90
N PRO A 16 20.77 -5.51 -9.44
CA PRO A 16 19.96 -4.30 -9.36
C PRO A 16 20.62 -3.26 -8.47
N LEU A 17 20.48 -1.98 -8.86
CA LEU A 17 20.87 -0.86 -8.02
C LEU A 17 20.00 -0.79 -6.75
N GLU A 18 20.48 -0.06 -5.74
CA GLU A 18 19.74 0.17 -4.50
C GLU A 18 18.39 0.81 -4.78
N ARG A 19 17.35 0.27 -4.16
CA ARG A 19 15.98 0.75 -4.32
C ARG A 19 15.74 1.96 -3.43
N THR A 20 15.17 3.02 -4.00
CA THR A 20 14.76 4.22 -3.24
C THR A 20 13.42 4.00 -2.52
N THR A 21 12.49 3.27 -3.16
CA THR A 21 11.18 2.94 -2.62
C THR A 21 10.83 1.50 -2.92
N LEU A 22 10.03 0.87 -2.04
CA LEU A 22 9.63 -0.53 -2.21
C LEU A 22 8.20 -0.75 -1.70
N LEU A 23 7.27 -0.95 -2.62
CA LEU A 23 5.93 -1.37 -2.26
C LEU A 23 5.92 -2.88 -2.04
N SER A 24 5.61 -3.29 -0.84
CA SER A 24 5.50 -4.69 -0.45
C SER A 24 4.18 -4.97 0.27
N ARG A 25 3.78 -6.22 0.29
CA ARG A 25 2.65 -6.68 1.12
C ARG A 25 3.01 -8.00 1.78
N GLN A 26 2.37 -8.29 2.88
CA GLN A 26 2.43 -9.66 3.41
C GLN A 26 1.54 -10.60 2.58
N SER A 27 2.10 -11.76 2.25
CA SER A 27 1.33 -12.84 1.64
C SER A 27 0.22 -13.29 2.62
N SER A 28 -0.99 -13.53 2.08
CA SER A 28 -2.08 -14.15 2.83
C SER A 28 -1.83 -15.63 3.14
N ASP A 29 -0.83 -16.22 2.52
CA ASP A 29 -0.46 -17.61 2.71
C ASP A 29 0.25 -17.83 4.05
N ARG A 30 0.26 -19.11 4.50
CA ARG A 30 0.88 -19.52 5.76
C ARG A 30 2.38 -19.20 5.87
N THR A 31 3.02 -18.81 4.79
CA THR A 31 4.46 -18.50 4.71
C THR A 31 4.81 -17.08 5.12
N SER A 32 3.92 -16.21 5.56
CA SER A 32 4.18 -14.83 6.06
C SER A 32 5.37 -14.09 5.39
N ASP A 33 5.72 -14.47 4.16
CA ASP A 33 6.81 -13.85 3.45
C ASP A 33 6.33 -12.51 2.90
N GLU A 34 7.14 -11.49 3.07
CA GLU A 34 6.90 -10.20 2.49
C GLU A 34 7.05 -10.30 0.97
N GLN A 35 5.96 -10.09 0.26
CA GLN A 35 5.96 -10.10 -1.19
C GLN A 35 6.20 -8.68 -1.69
N ALA A 36 7.37 -8.44 -2.22
CA ALA A 36 7.66 -7.20 -2.92
C ALA A 36 6.84 -7.11 -4.22
N LEU A 37 6.17 -5.99 -4.43
CA LEU A 37 5.22 -5.77 -5.52
C LEU A 37 5.82 -4.89 -6.62
N ALA A 38 6.43 -3.76 -6.26
CA ALA A 38 7.03 -2.81 -7.17
C ALA A 38 8.15 -2.04 -6.46
N ALA A 39 9.17 -1.60 -7.21
CA ALA A 39 10.30 -0.86 -6.70
C ALA A 39 10.45 0.49 -7.43
N ASN A 40 11.18 1.44 -6.80
CA ASN A 40 11.49 2.75 -7.35
C ASN A 40 10.25 3.49 -7.88
N ILE A 41 9.23 3.55 -7.02
CA ILE A 41 7.96 4.21 -7.26
C ILE A 41 8.06 5.64 -6.74
N ASP A 42 7.72 6.63 -7.55
CA ASP A 42 7.63 8.03 -7.11
C ASP A 42 6.28 8.31 -6.44
N THR A 43 5.19 7.82 -7.03
CA THR A 43 3.84 8.12 -6.54
C THR A 43 2.96 6.88 -6.45
N VAL A 44 2.26 6.75 -5.33
CA VAL A 44 1.20 5.75 -5.15
C VAL A 44 -0.16 6.42 -5.27
N LEU A 45 -0.89 6.11 -6.34
CA LEU A 45 -2.27 6.58 -6.53
C LEU A 45 -3.23 5.67 -5.74
N VAL A 46 -3.81 6.20 -4.68
CA VAL A 46 -4.87 5.55 -3.90
C VAL A 46 -6.21 5.83 -4.58
N VAL A 47 -6.71 4.87 -5.34
CA VAL A 47 -7.89 5.03 -6.21
C VAL A 47 -9.14 4.50 -5.51
N GLU A 48 -10.09 5.40 -5.27
CA GLU A 48 -11.35 5.11 -4.58
C GLU A 48 -12.54 5.66 -5.37
N PRO A 49 -13.62 4.87 -5.62
CA PRO A 49 -14.79 5.37 -6.34
C PRO A 49 -15.73 6.16 -5.41
N MET A 50 -16.30 7.25 -5.89
CA MET A 50 -17.28 8.09 -5.15
C MET A 50 -18.69 7.48 -5.09
N THR A 51 -18.83 6.18 -5.37
CA THR A 51 -20.12 5.47 -5.39
C THR A 51 -20.44 4.82 -4.03
N SER A 52 -21.50 4.04 -3.96
CA SER A 52 -21.90 3.29 -2.76
C SER A 52 -20.82 2.34 -2.22
N SER A 53 -19.80 2.02 -3.04
CA SER A 53 -18.66 1.22 -2.61
C SER A 53 -17.51 2.02 -1.98
N PHE A 54 -17.67 3.33 -1.80
CA PHE A 54 -16.70 4.20 -1.12
C PHE A 54 -16.41 3.72 0.32
N SER A 55 -15.15 3.85 0.75
CA SER A 55 -14.75 3.52 2.12
C SER A 55 -13.55 4.34 2.59
N ALA A 56 -13.81 5.24 3.53
CA ALA A 56 -12.80 6.02 4.24
C ALA A 56 -11.69 5.15 4.86
N ARG A 57 -12.08 4.07 5.53
CA ARG A 57 -11.16 3.11 6.16
C ARG A 57 -10.25 2.40 5.14
N ARG A 58 -10.72 2.22 3.90
CA ARG A 58 -9.89 1.66 2.83
C ARG A 58 -8.86 2.67 2.34
N ILE A 59 -9.22 3.95 2.24
CA ILE A 59 -8.27 5.04 1.94
C ILE A 59 -7.16 5.04 2.99
N GLU A 60 -7.48 5.07 4.29
CA GLU A 60 -6.52 5.09 5.39
C GLU A 60 -5.57 3.88 5.33
N ARG A 61 -6.10 2.68 5.06
CA ARG A 61 -5.29 1.48 4.92
C ARG A 61 -4.34 1.54 3.72
N MET A 62 -4.83 2.00 2.57
CA MET A 62 -4.00 2.14 1.37
C MET A 62 -2.94 3.23 1.53
N LEU A 63 -3.26 4.33 2.21
CA LEU A 63 -2.29 5.37 2.57
C LEU A 63 -1.20 4.84 3.48
N THR A 64 -1.56 4.06 4.51
CA THR A 64 -0.57 3.43 5.40
C THR A 64 0.40 2.55 4.62
N LEU A 65 -0.09 1.78 3.64
CA LEU A 65 0.75 0.96 2.77
C LEU A 65 1.61 1.80 1.83
N ALA A 66 1.05 2.89 1.28
CA ALA A 66 1.75 3.79 0.39
C ALA A 66 2.90 4.52 1.10
N TRP A 67 2.64 5.10 2.25
CA TRP A 67 3.66 5.76 3.07
C TRP A 67 4.76 4.78 3.52
N ALA A 68 4.40 3.56 3.91
CA ALA A 68 5.35 2.51 4.28
C ALA A 68 6.29 2.11 3.12
N SER A 69 5.90 2.35 1.87
CA SER A 69 6.76 2.09 0.70
C SER A 69 7.85 3.13 0.50
N GLY A 70 7.76 4.30 1.14
CA GLY A 70 8.63 5.45 0.93
C GLY A 70 8.23 6.34 -0.26
N ALA A 71 7.19 5.97 -1.03
CA ALA A 71 6.66 6.75 -2.14
C ALA A 71 5.63 7.79 -1.67
N GLU A 72 5.44 8.86 -2.46
CA GLU A 72 4.44 9.90 -2.18
C GLU A 72 3.01 9.40 -2.52
N PRO A 73 2.06 9.36 -1.59
CA PRO A 73 0.68 9.01 -1.92
C PRO A 73 -0.10 10.20 -2.48
N LEU A 74 -1.06 9.88 -3.36
CA LEU A 74 -2.07 10.79 -3.87
C LEU A 74 -3.42 10.05 -3.88
N VAL A 75 -4.43 10.61 -3.22
CA VAL A 75 -5.79 10.04 -3.26
C VAL A 75 -6.50 10.52 -4.52
N VAL A 76 -7.00 9.58 -5.30
CA VAL A 76 -7.77 9.84 -6.52
C VAL A 76 -9.17 9.27 -6.36
N LEU A 77 -10.14 10.15 -6.22
CA LEU A 77 -11.55 9.81 -6.21
C LEU A 77 -12.05 9.75 -7.65
N THR A 78 -12.52 8.60 -8.06
CA THR A 78 -13.04 8.37 -9.42
C THR A 78 -14.56 8.41 -9.47
N LYS A 79 -15.11 8.48 -10.68
CA LYS A 79 -16.58 8.49 -10.95
C LYS A 79 -17.27 9.70 -10.33
N ALA A 80 -16.63 10.87 -10.37
CA ALA A 80 -17.23 12.10 -9.87
C ALA A 80 -18.53 12.48 -10.60
N ASP A 81 -18.67 12.09 -11.86
CA ASP A 81 -19.84 12.29 -12.71
C ASP A 81 -21.12 11.61 -12.21
N ILE A 82 -20.98 10.50 -11.48
CA ILE A 82 -22.11 9.71 -10.95
C ILE A 82 -22.02 9.46 -9.44
N GLY A 83 -21.01 10.01 -8.81
CA GLY A 83 -20.71 9.79 -7.40
C GLY A 83 -21.44 10.76 -6.47
N ASP A 84 -21.34 10.47 -5.17
CA ASP A 84 -21.84 11.35 -4.11
C ASP A 84 -20.79 12.42 -3.76
N PRO A 85 -21.06 13.72 -3.96
CA PRO A 85 -20.11 14.79 -3.65
C PRO A 85 -19.65 14.84 -2.19
N SER A 86 -20.44 14.34 -1.23
CA SER A 86 -20.05 14.29 0.19
C SER A 86 -18.82 13.44 0.44
N ARG A 87 -18.52 12.51 -0.46
CA ARG A 87 -17.35 11.64 -0.38
C ARG A 87 -16.01 12.38 -0.49
N VAL A 88 -16.02 13.57 -1.06
CA VAL A 88 -14.83 14.42 -1.16
C VAL A 88 -14.39 14.87 0.25
N GLU A 89 -15.32 15.32 1.07
CA GLU A 89 -15.02 15.74 2.45
C GLU A 89 -14.62 14.58 3.33
N GLU A 90 -15.31 13.44 3.21
CA GLU A 90 -14.93 12.20 3.93
C GLU A 90 -13.51 11.73 3.53
N ALA A 91 -13.17 11.83 2.24
CA ALA A 91 -11.84 11.47 1.76
C ALA A 91 -10.77 12.43 2.29
N HIS A 92 -11.02 13.74 2.32
CA HIS A 92 -10.09 14.70 2.91
C HIS A 92 -9.86 14.42 4.40
N SER A 93 -10.92 14.13 5.15
CA SER A 93 -10.82 13.77 6.57
C SER A 93 -9.96 12.50 6.79
N SER A 94 -10.09 11.53 5.90
CA SER A 94 -9.33 10.25 5.97
C SER A 94 -7.89 10.40 5.45
N ALA A 95 -7.68 11.27 4.48
CA ALA A 95 -6.39 11.49 3.84
C ALA A 95 -5.44 12.35 4.69
N GLY A 96 -5.97 13.13 5.64
CA GLY A 96 -5.17 14.05 6.44
C GLY A 96 -4.46 15.08 5.56
N ALA A 97 -3.14 15.12 5.60
CA ALA A 97 -2.34 16.02 4.78
C ALA A 97 -2.11 15.54 3.34
N THR A 98 -2.51 14.30 3.00
CA THR A 98 -2.33 13.76 1.65
C THR A 98 -3.27 14.45 0.67
N PRO A 99 -2.78 14.91 -0.50
CA PRO A 99 -3.64 15.53 -1.52
C PRO A 99 -4.75 14.59 -2.01
N VAL A 100 -5.92 15.17 -2.30
CA VAL A 100 -7.10 14.46 -2.83
C VAL A 100 -7.53 15.13 -4.13
N ILE A 101 -7.74 14.35 -5.18
CA ILE A 101 -8.30 14.80 -6.46
C ILE A 101 -9.55 13.99 -6.77
N ALA A 102 -10.69 14.64 -6.91
CA ALA A 102 -11.91 14.03 -7.43
C ALA A 102 -12.00 14.30 -8.94
N LEU A 103 -12.21 13.24 -9.73
CA LEU A 103 -12.22 13.30 -11.18
C LEU A 103 -13.21 12.31 -11.81
N SER A 104 -13.51 12.56 -13.08
CA SER A 104 -14.26 11.64 -13.93
C SER A 104 -13.45 11.27 -15.17
N SER A 105 -13.12 9.99 -15.32
CA SER A 105 -12.42 9.50 -16.51
C SER A 105 -13.28 9.60 -17.79
N PRO A 106 -14.61 9.31 -17.78
CA PRO A 106 -15.44 9.42 -18.96
C PRO A 106 -15.64 10.86 -19.45
N THR A 107 -15.79 11.83 -18.54
CA THR A 107 -16.04 13.24 -18.90
C THR A 107 -14.76 14.06 -19.05
N GLY A 108 -13.63 13.54 -18.53
CA GLY A 108 -12.38 14.27 -18.45
C GLY A 108 -12.32 15.33 -17.34
N GLU A 109 -13.34 15.42 -16.50
CA GLU A 109 -13.39 16.37 -15.39
C GLU A 109 -12.19 16.18 -14.46
N ASN A 110 -11.46 17.25 -14.17
CA ASN A 110 -10.28 17.32 -13.30
C ASN A 110 -9.13 16.37 -13.69
N LEU A 111 -9.16 15.75 -14.87
CA LEU A 111 -8.09 14.85 -15.32
C LEU A 111 -6.76 15.60 -15.51
N ASN A 112 -6.81 16.87 -15.90
CA ASN A 112 -5.64 17.74 -16.02
C ASN A 112 -4.93 17.93 -14.68
N LEU A 113 -5.64 18.04 -13.56
CA LEU A 113 -5.03 18.17 -12.23
C LEU A 113 -4.21 16.94 -11.85
N LEU A 114 -4.65 15.77 -12.26
CA LEU A 114 -3.88 14.54 -12.07
C LEU A 114 -2.67 14.51 -13.01
N ARG A 115 -2.83 14.85 -14.29
CA ARG A 115 -1.75 14.88 -15.28
C ARG A 115 -0.60 15.82 -14.88
N GLU A 116 -0.92 16.96 -14.27
CA GLU A 116 0.07 17.92 -13.74
C GLU A 116 0.90 17.35 -12.57
N ARG A 117 0.34 16.37 -11.82
CA ARG A 117 1.04 15.68 -10.71
C ARG A 117 1.88 14.51 -11.19
N LEU A 118 1.53 13.95 -12.34
CA LEU A 118 2.34 12.97 -13.04
C LEU A 118 3.41 13.71 -13.87
N GLY A 119 4.40 12.99 -14.40
CA GLY A 119 5.42 13.66 -15.18
C GLY A 119 6.38 12.69 -15.85
N PHE A 120 7.07 13.20 -16.87
CA PHE A 120 8.09 12.43 -17.57
C PHE A 120 9.17 11.93 -16.61
N GLY A 121 9.57 10.67 -16.77
CA GLY A 121 10.57 10.03 -15.93
C GLY A 121 10.10 9.58 -14.55
N ARG A 122 8.83 9.84 -14.18
CA ARG A 122 8.25 9.36 -12.94
C ARG A 122 7.55 8.03 -13.12
N THR A 123 7.60 7.24 -12.05
CA THR A 123 6.95 5.92 -11.97
C THR A 123 5.86 5.94 -10.92
N PHE A 124 4.69 5.44 -11.26
CA PHE A 124 3.58 5.36 -10.33
C PHE A 124 2.91 3.98 -10.32
N VAL A 125 2.19 3.72 -9.26
CA VAL A 125 1.42 2.50 -9.06
C VAL A 125 0.03 2.88 -8.55
N MET A 126 -0.99 2.05 -8.82
CA MET A 126 -2.35 2.28 -8.36
C MET A 126 -2.78 1.22 -7.35
N LEU A 127 -3.19 1.66 -6.17
CA LEU A 127 -3.91 0.86 -5.17
C LEU A 127 -5.41 1.14 -5.29
N GLY A 128 -6.24 0.11 -5.18
CA GLY A 128 -7.69 0.28 -5.20
C GLY A 128 -8.40 -1.03 -5.53
N ILE A 129 -9.67 -1.13 -5.12
CA ILE A 129 -10.50 -2.32 -5.37
C ILE A 129 -10.78 -2.55 -6.86
N SER A 130 -11.24 -3.74 -7.18
CA SER A 130 -11.81 -4.02 -8.50
C SER A 130 -13.03 -3.12 -8.71
N GLY A 131 -13.21 -2.61 -9.93
CA GLY A 131 -14.29 -1.68 -10.23
C GLY A 131 -14.09 -0.23 -9.74
N ALA A 132 -12.97 0.11 -9.12
CA ALA A 132 -12.64 1.49 -8.74
C ALA A 132 -12.33 2.41 -9.94
N GLY A 133 -12.32 1.91 -11.16
CA GLY A 133 -12.08 2.73 -12.37
C GLY A 133 -10.60 2.88 -12.75
N LYS A 134 -9.69 2.06 -12.22
CA LYS A 134 -8.25 2.15 -12.49
C LYS A 134 -7.89 2.04 -13.97
N SER A 135 -8.41 1.02 -14.67
CA SER A 135 -8.16 0.85 -16.12
C SER A 135 -8.70 2.02 -16.93
N SER A 136 -9.91 2.50 -16.61
CA SER A 136 -10.49 3.68 -17.27
C SER A 136 -9.65 4.93 -17.01
N LEU A 137 -9.09 5.07 -15.80
CA LEU A 137 -8.22 6.18 -15.44
C LEU A 137 -6.92 6.15 -16.23
N VAL A 138 -6.28 4.98 -16.37
CA VAL A 138 -5.06 4.83 -17.19
C VAL A 138 -5.33 5.21 -18.64
N ASN A 139 -6.42 4.72 -19.23
CA ASN A 139 -6.79 5.03 -20.61
C ASN A 139 -7.07 6.52 -20.79
N ALA A 140 -7.74 7.15 -19.81
CA ALA A 140 -8.01 8.59 -19.83
C ALA A 140 -6.72 9.42 -19.71
N ILE A 141 -5.77 9.02 -18.84
CA ILE A 141 -4.46 9.68 -18.75
C ILE A 141 -3.72 9.59 -20.08
N ALA A 142 -3.66 8.39 -20.66
CA ALA A 142 -2.94 8.14 -21.91
C ALA A 142 -3.62 8.72 -23.15
N GLY A 143 -4.90 9.08 -23.07
CA GLY A 143 -5.71 9.51 -24.23
C GLY A 143 -5.96 8.42 -25.27
N ARG A 144 -5.74 7.16 -24.91
CA ARG A 144 -5.93 5.97 -25.78
C ARG A 144 -6.20 4.74 -24.93
N GLU A 145 -6.76 3.72 -25.54
CA GLU A 145 -6.99 2.43 -24.88
C GLU A 145 -5.68 1.66 -24.74
N LEU A 146 -5.21 1.52 -23.49
CA LEU A 146 -4.02 0.73 -23.12
C LEU A 146 -4.39 -0.50 -22.30
N LEU A 147 -5.44 -0.39 -21.49
CA LEU A 147 -5.92 -1.46 -20.62
C LEU A 147 -7.37 -1.77 -20.94
N GLU A 148 -7.73 -3.05 -20.97
CA GLU A 148 -9.12 -3.46 -21.14
C GLU A 148 -9.98 -2.91 -20.01
N THR A 149 -11.07 -2.24 -20.39
CA THR A 149 -12.09 -1.75 -19.48
C THR A 149 -13.29 -2.69 -19.54
N GLY A 150 -13.62 -3.36 -18.43
CA GLY A 150 -14.78 -4.24 -18.36
C GLY A 150 -15.06 -4.66 -16.92
N GLU A 151 -16.31 -5.01 -16.65
CA GLU A 151 -16.65 -5.76 -15.44
C GLU A 151 -15.86 -7.08 -15.46
N VAL A 152 -15.27 -7.43 -14.32
CA VAL A 152 -14.65 -8.74 -14.13
C VAL A 152 -15.70 -9.79 -14.54
N ARG A 153 -15.53 -10.38 -15.70
CA ARG A 153 -16.33 -11.54 -16.09
C ARG A 153 -16.16 -12.56 -14.98
N ARG A 154 -17.24 -12.83 -14.28
CA ARG A 154 -17.42 -14.03 -13.48
C ARG A 154 -17.50 -15.22 -14.42
N ASP A 155 -16.42 -15.53 -15.08
CA ASP A 155 -16.33 -16.81 -15.75
C ASP A 155 -15.82 -17.81 -14.72
N ASP A 156 -16.73 -18.68 -14.32
CA ASP A 156 -16.57 -19.87 -13.46
C ASP A 156 -15.60 -20.92 -14.06
N LYS A 157 -14.52 -20.50 -14.73
CA LYS A 157 -13.44 -21.39 -15.16
C LYS A 157 -12.10 -20.72 -14.87
N GLY A 158 -11.51 -21.12 -13.74
CA GLY A 158 -10.18 -20.72 -13.32
C GLY A 158 -9.11 -20.92 -14.39
N ARG A 159 -8.81 -19.85 -15.11
CA ARG A 159 -7.60 -19.70 -15.91
C ARG A 159 -7.61 -18.31 -16.55
N HIS A 160 -7.03 -17.35 -15.89
CA HIS A 160 -6.24 -16.22 -16.37
C HIS A 160 -5.97 -15.27 -15.22
N THR A 161 -5.18 -15.75 -14.28
CA THR A 161 -4.35 -14.84 -13.47
C THR A 161 -3.26 -14.37 -14.40
N THR A 162 -3.39 -13.16 -14.92
CA THR A 162 -2.28 -12.44 -15.53
C THR A 162 -1.21 -12.31 -14.43
N THR A 163 -0.24 -13.20 -14.45
CA THR A 163 0.86 -13.28 -13.48
C THR A 163 1.99 -12.31 -13.82
N HIS A 164 1.88 -11.59 -14.94
CA HIS A 164 2.91 -10.68 -15.40
C HIS A 164 2.69 -9.29 -14.81
N ARG A 165 3.74 -8.75 -14.22
CA ARG A 165 3.84 -7.36 -13.82
C ARG A 165 4.49 -6.62 -14.97
N GLU A 166 3.89 -5.53 -15.40
CA GLU A 166 4.33 -4.79 -16.56
C GLU A 166 4.59 -3.34 -16.22
N LEU A 167 5.60 -2.76 -16.85
CA LEU A 167 5.86 -1.33 -16.85
C LEU A 167 5.23 -0.75 -18.11
N VAL A 168 4.15 0.01 -17.94
CA VAL A 168 3.38 0.61 -19.02
C VAL A 168 3.76 2.06 -19.19
N SER A 169 4.29 2.44 -20.34
CA SER A 169 4.62 3.85 -20.64
C SER A 169 3.36 4.64 -21.00
N LEU A 170 3.17 5.78 -20.33
CA LEU A 170 2.13 6.76 -20.59
C LEU A 170 2.68 8.02 -21.28
N GLY A 171 3.83 7.90 -21.96
CA GLY A 171 4.47 9.01 -22.65
C GLY A 171 4.95 10.11 -21.69
N GLU A 172 4.50 11.34 -21.92
CA GLU A 172 4.87 12.51 -21.10
C GLU A 172 4.37 12.42 -19.65
N PHE A 173 3.42 11.55 -19.36
CA PHE A 173 2.88 11.34 -18.01
C PHE A 173 3.61 10.27 -17.19
N GLY A 174 4.76 9.76 -17.69
CA GLY A 174 5.59 8.80 -16.98
C GLY A 174 5.24 7.33 -17.24
N CYS A 175 5.51 6.48 -16.26
CA CYS A 175 5.33 5.04 -16.35
C CYS A 175 4.44 4.51 -15.21
N LEU A 176 3.49 3.64 -15.57
CA LEU A 176 2.69 2.89 -14.61
C LEU A 176 3.27 1.50 -14.42
N ILE A 177 3.46 1.08 -13.17
CA ILE A 177 3.64 -0.34 -12.85
C ILE A 177 2.27 -0.98 -12.65
N ASP A 178 1.82 -1.77 -13.62
CA ASP A 178 0.64 -2.61 -13.45
C ASP A 178 1.05 -3.96 -12.86
N ALA A 179 0.69 -4.17 -11.62
CA ALA A 179 0.96 -5.41 -10.92
C ALA A 179 -0.37 -6.08 -10.54
N PRO A 180 -0.73 -7.18 -11.20
CA PRO A 180 -1.83 -8.03 -10.76
C PRO A 180 -1.57 -8.48 -9.32
N GLY A 181 -2.50 -8.22 -8.42
CA GLY A 181 -2.33 -8.50 -6.99
C GLY A 181 -2.13 -7.27 -6.10
N ILE A 182 -1.82 -6.09 -6.62
CA ILE A 182 -1.97 -4.81 -5.90
C ILE A 182 -3.46 -4.44 -5.76
N ARG A 183 -4.34 -5.14 -6.48
CA ARG A 183 -5.82 -4.96 -6.44
C ARG A 183 -6.44 -5.28 -5.08
N GLY A 184 -5.79 -6.11 -4.25
CA GLY A 184 -6.20 -6.38 -2.89
C GLY A 184 -5.40 -5.53 -1.90
N VAL A 185 -6.08 -4.85 -0.99
CA VAL A 185 -5.42 -4.11 0.09
C VAL A 185 -4.76 -5.15 1.00
N GLY A 186 -3.45 -5.32 0.84
CA GLY A 186 -2.64 -6.25 1.65
C GLY A 186 -2.61 -5.86 3.12
N MET A 187 -2.03 -6.73 3.93
CA MET A 187 -1.82 -6.44 5.35
C MET A 187 -0.62 -5.50 5.48
N VAL A 188 -0.80 -4.47 6.29
CA VAL A 188 0.25 -3.49 6.61
C VAL A 188 1.19 -4.09 7.65
N SER A 189 2.50 -3.97 7.45
CA SER A 189 3.50 -4.53 8.37
C SER A 189 4.45 -3.48 8.97
N ASP A 190 4.44 -2.25 8.43
CA ASP A 190 5.36 -1.19 8.83
C ASP A 190 4.63 -0.08 9.63
N PRO A 191 5.09 0.24 10.84
CA PRO A 191 4.50 1.29 11.67
C PRO A 191 4.73 2.70 11.12
N THR A 192 5.78 2.96 10.33
CA THR A 192 6.09 4.30 9.82
C THR A 192 4.98 4.86 8.94
N GLY A 193 4.38 4.02 8.09
CA GLY A 193 3.24 4.41 7.28
C GLY A 193 1.99 4.76 8.11
N LEU A 194 1.80 4.11 9.27
CA LEU A 194 0.71 4.43 10.18
C LEU A 194 0.84 5.84 10.75
N ASP A 195 2.03 6.18 11.23
CA ASP A 195 2.30 7.50 11.83
C ASP A 195 2.13 8.64 10.84
N GLN A 196 2.47 8.43 9.58
CA GLN A 196 2.26 9.41 8.51
C GLN A 196 0.78 9.55 8.13
N THR A 197 0.06 8.44 8.01
CA THR A 197 -1.37 8.44 7.68
C THR A 197 -2.21 9.11 8.77
N PHE A 198 -1.88 8.85 10.03
CA PHE A 198 -2.58 9.35 11.21
C PHE A 198 -1.74 10.37 11.97
N GLY A 199 -1.05 11.27 11.25
CA GLY A 199 -0.18 12.28 11.84
C GLY A 199 -0.89 13.19 12.84
N ASP A 200 -2.18 13.41 12.65
CA ASP A 200 -3.05 14.15 13.57
C ASP A 200 -3.26 13.42 14.91
N ILE A 201 -3.41 12.09 14.89
CA ILE A 201 -3.51 11.25 16.10
C ILE A 201 -2.12 11.11 16.73
N SER A 202 -1.08 10.86 15.92
CA SER A 202 0.30 10.72 16.40
C SER A 202 0.83 12.01 17.07
N ALA A 203 0.39 13.18 16.60
CA ALA A 203 0.70 14.45 17.25
C ALA A 203 0.07 14.54 18.66
N LEU A 204 -1.22 14.24 18.78
CA LEU A 204 -1.93 14.23 20.08
C LEU A 204 -1.38 13.14 21.03
N ALA A 205 -0.95 12.01 20.50
CA ALA A 205 -0.41 10.91 21.29
C ALA A 205 0.85 11.32 22.09
N ARG A 206 1.63 12.29 21.60
CA ARG A 206 2.80 12.86 22.31
C ARG A 206 2.43 13.68 23.53
N GLU A 207 1.18 14.14 23.62
CA GLU A 207 0.65 14.93 24.72
C GLU A 207 -0.03 14.05 25.79
N CYS A 208 -0.14 12.73 25.56
CA CYS A 208 -0.68 11.81 26.54
C CYS A 208 0.19 11.76 27.81
N ARG A 209 -0.45 11.57 28.95
CA ARG A 209 0.24 11.44 30.25
C ARG A 209 1.22 10.27 30.28
N PHE A 210 0.92 9.16 29.58
CA PHE A 210 1.73 7.95 29.53
C PHE A 210 2.30 7.75 28.14
N SER A 211 3.58 7.44 28.03
CA SER A 211 4.26 7.19 26.74
C SER A 211 3.83 5.92 26.03
N ASP A 212 3.26 4.97 26.76
CA ASP A 212 2.72 3.68 26.28
C ASP A 212 1.18 3.66 26.20
N CYS A 213 0.55 4.86 26.15
CA CYS A 213 -0.89 5.01 26.09
C CYS A 213 -1.49 4.24 24.89
N SER A 214 -2.50 3.42 25.16
CA SER A 214 -3.24 2.68 24.12
C SER A 214 -4.38 3.50 23.51
N HIS A 215 -4.71 4.66 24.11
CA HIS A 215 -5.82 5.54 23.74
C HIS A 215 -7.19 4.86 23.86
N GLU A 216 -7.39 4.04 24.89
CA GLU A 216 -8.65 3.37 25.16
C GLU A 216 -9.33 3.91 26.42
N THR A 217 -8.68 3.74 27.58
CA THR A 217 -9.29 4.07 28.89
C THR A 217 -8.33 4.79 29.84
N GLU A 218 -7.12 5.10 29.40
CA GLU A 218 -6.09 5.67 30.25
C GLU A 218 -6.43 7.13 30.67
N PRO A 219 -6.29 7.48 31.95
CA PRO A 219 -6.55 8.82 32.43
C PRO A 219 -5.50 9.81 31.91
N GLY A 220 -5.95 10.94 31.41
CA GLY A 220 -5.07 11.98 30.82
C GLY A 220 -4.61 11.59 29.39
N CYS A 221 -5.43 10.87 28.65
CA CYS A 221 -5.20 10.57 27.25
C CYS A 221 -5.67 11.73 26.37
N ALA A 222 -4.72 12.49 25.79
CA ALA A 222 -5.04 13.64 24.94
C ALA A 222 -5.82 13.26 23.67
N VAL A 223 -5.60 12.07 23.14
CA VAL A 223 -6.34 11.55 21.97
C VAL A 223 -7.82 11.32 22.31
N MET A 224 -8.10 10.65 23.44
CA MET A 224 -9.47 10.42 23.90
C MET A 224 -10.19 11.73 24.25
N ASP A 225 -9.48 12.65 24.91
CA ASP A 225 -10.04 13.97 25.24
C ASP A 225 -10.42 14.72 23.96
N ALA A 226 -9.62 14.66 22.91
CA ALA A 226 -9.92 15.26 21.62
C ALA A 226 -11.16 14.64 20.93
N VAL A 227 -11.35 13.32 21.08
CA VAL A 227 -12.54 12.61 20.57
C VAL A 227 -13.78 12.99 21.37
N ILE A 228 -13.71 12.97 22.71
CA ILE A 228 -14.83 13.31 23.59
C ILE A 228 -15.32 14.75 23.36
N ASN A 229 -14.38 15.67 23.12
CA ASN A 229 -14.68 17.08 22.86
C ASN A 229 -15.09 17.36 21.39
N GLY A 230 -15.21 16.34 20.53
CA GLY A 230 -15.62 16.47 19.14
C GLY A 230 -14.56 17.07 18.21
N HIS A 231 -13.31 17.18 18.66
CA HIS A 231 -12.19 17.68 17.87
C HIS A 231 -11.60 16.62 16.93
N ARG A 232 -11.90 15.35 17.16
CA ARG A 232 -11.50 14.22 16.32
C ARG A 232 -12.64 13.23 16.15
N ASP A 233 -12.68 12.61 14.97
CA ASP A 233 -13.65 11.60 14.63
C ASP A 233 -13.34 10.27 15.38
N PRO A 234 -14.31 9.71 16.14
CA PRO A 234 -14.14 8.44 16.80
C PRO A 234 -13.89 7.28 15.82
N ASP A 235 -14.46 7.30 14.61
CA ASP A 235 -14.22 6.28 13.59
C ASP A 235 -12.78 6.29 13.07
N ARG A 236 -12.16 7.48 12.99
CA ARG A 236 -10.75 7.63 12.63
C ARG A 236 -9.83 7.05 13.71
N LEU A 237 -10.14 7.29 14.99
CA LEU A 237 -9.40 6.67 16.10
C LEU A 237 -9.54 5.14 16.08
N ALA A 238 -10.75 4.63 15.87
CA ALA A 238 -11.00 3.19 15.77
C ALA A 238 -10.22 2.54 14.61
N SER A 239 -10.10 3.24 13.47
CA SER A 239 -9.33 2.80 12.32
C SER A 239 -7.82 2.74 12.65
N TYR A 240 -7.27 3.80 13.28
CA TYR A 240 -5.89 3.83 13.77
C TYR A 240 -5.58 2.65 14.70
N GLN A 241 -6.39 2.46 15.74
CA GLN A 241 -6.20 1.38 16.72
C GLN A 241 -6.25 -0.01 16.08
N ARG A 242 -7.15 -0.19 15.10
CA ARG A 242 -7.27 -1.43 14.34
C ARG A 242 -6.01 -1.72 13.53
N LEU A 243 -5.51 -0.74 12.76
CA LEU A 243 -4.30 -0.89 11.96
C LEU A 243 -3.07 -1.08 12.85
N LYS A 244 -2.96 -0.36 13.98
CA LYS A 244 -1.90 -0.52 14.98
C LYS A 244 -1.84 -1.96 15.51
N ARG A 245 -3.00 -2.53 15.88
CA ARG A 245 -3.10 -3.93 16.34
C ARG A 245 -2.73 -4.92 15.23
N GLU A 246 -3.12 -4.66 14.00
CA GLU A 246 -2.78 -5.49 12.84
C GLU A 246 -1.26 -5.53 12.63
N ILE A 247 -0.60 -4.37 12.62
CA ILE A 247 0.86 -4.23 12.48
C ILE A 247 1.58 -4.97 13.62
N ALA A 248 1.17 -4.76 14.87
CA ALA A 248 1.76 -5.42 16.03
C ALA A 248 1.63 -6.95 15.94
N HIS A 249 0.47 -7.45 15.52
CA HIS A 249 0.25 -8.88 15.32
C HIS A 249 1.16 -9.45 14.21
N GLN A 250 1.36 -8.73 13.12
CA GLN A 250 2.26 -9.16 12.03
C GLN A 250 3.71 -9.19 12.49
N SER A 251 4.17 -8.17 13.17
CA SER A 251 5.54 -8.08 13.71
C SER A 251 5.84 -9.22 14.68
N SER A 252 4.90 -9.56 15.56
CA SER A 252 5.07 -10.68 16.50
C SER A 252 5.14 -12.03 15.80
N ARG A 253 4.38 -12.25 14.72
CA ARG A 253 4.45 -13.47 13.91
C ARG A 253 5.78 -13.59 13.18
N LYS A 254 6.31 -12.50 12.61
CA LYS A 254 7.62 -12.45 11.95
C LYS A 254 8.72 -12.84 12.96
N THR A 255 8.77 -12.20 14.12
CA THR A 255 9.75 -12.48 15.17
C THR A 255 9.69 -13.94 15.68
N SER A 256 8.51 -14.50 15.85
CA SER A 256 8.35 -15.91 16.29
C SER A 256 8.88 -16.90 15.27
N ARG A 257 8.74 -16.61 13.97
CA ARG A 257 9.24 -17.45 12.88
C ARG A 257 10.73 -17.35 12.71
N ASP A 258 11.28 -16.14 12.76
CA ASP A 258 12.72 -15.93 12.70
C ASP A 258 13.41 -16.72 13.82
N ARG A 259 12.88 -16.68 15.04
CA ARG A 259 13.36 -17.50 16.16
C ARG A 259 13.25 -19.01 15.92
N THR A 260 12.19 -19.43 15.20
CA THR A 260 11.99 -20.87 14.90
C THR A 260 12.92 -21.32 13.76
N ALA A 261 13.14 -20.47 12.75
CA ALA A 261 14.08 -20.72 11.67
C ALA A 261 15.52 -20.78 12.20
N ASP A 262 15.94 -19.84 13.05
CA ASP A 262 17.26 -19.85 13.69
C ASP A 262 17.50 -21.12 14.54
N LYS A 263 16.47 -21.56 15.30
CA LYS A 263 16.55 -22.81 16.06
C LYS A 263 16.69 -24.03 15.13
N ALA A 264 15.97 -24.04 14.00
CA ALA A 264 16.06 -25.14 13.02
C ALA A 264 17.44 -25.17 12.35
N ASP A 265 17.98 -24.01 11.94
CA ASP A 265 19.31 -23.90 11.35
C ASP A 265 20.41 -24.32 12.35
N THR A 266 20.33 -23.86 13.60
CA THR A 266 21.25 -24.24 14.68
C THR A 266 21.24 -25.76 14.92
N ARG A 267 20.04 -26.38 14.94
CA ARG A 267 19.90 -27.83 15.05
C ARG A 267 20.51 -28.58 13.83
N GLY A 268 20.29 -28.02 12.62
CA GLY A 268 20.85 -28.52 11.38
C GLY A 268 22.39 -28.55 11.40
N ARG A 269 22.99 -27.40 11.78
CA ARG A 269 24.45 -27.24 11.92
C ARG A 269 25.03 -28.20 12.99
N GLN A 270 24.35 -28.33 14.12
CA GLN A 270 24.79 -29.29 15.18
C GLN A 270 24.71 -30.75 14.71
N LYS A 271 23.65 -31.12 13.98
CA LYS A 271 23.51 -32.47 13.40
C LYS A 271 24.59 -32.76 12.37
N ALA A 272 24.87 -31.80 11.45
CA ALA A 272 25.92 -31.91 10.47
C ALA A 272 27.32 -32.08 11.13
N LYS A 273 27.60 -31.29 12.18
CA LYS A 273 28.84 -31.37 12.96
C LYS A 273 29.03 -32.75 13.65
N ARG A 274 27.94 -33.27 14.24
CA ARG A 274 27.94 -34.64 14.83
C ARG A 274 28.19 -35.74 13.80
N THR A 275 27.58 -35.61 12.61
CA THR A 275 27.77 -36.56 11.51
C THR A 275 29.22 -36.55 10.99
N ALA A 276 29.78 -35.33 10.80
CA ALA A 276 31.17 -35.15 10.37
C ALA A 276 32.18 -35.70 11.40
N MET A 277 31.92 -35.51 12.72
CA MET A 277 32.77 -36.10 13.77
C MET A 277 32.71 -37.64 13.79
N ARG A 278 31.52 -38.22 13.57
CA ARG A 278 31.38 -39.69 13.48
C ARG A 278 32.08 -40.27 12.24
N ALA A 279 32.14 -39.51 11.13
CA ALA A 279 32.83 -39.95 9.91
C ALA A 279 34.37 -39.88 10.03
N LYS A 280 34.92 -39.00 10.88
CA LYS A 280 36.37 -38.85 11.14
C LYS A 280 36.91 -39.79 12.21
N GLY A 281 36.06 -40.49 12.94
CA GLY A 281 36.41 -41.40 14.00
C GLY A 281 36.32 -42.88 13.61
N ARG A 282 36.29 -43.17 12.29
CA ARG A 282 36.39 -44.53 11.73
C ARG A 282 37.67 -44.75 10.97
#